data_cef050d393b4623e1a13eb94038127db
#
_entry.id   cef050d393b4623e1a13eb94038127db
#
_cell.length_a   1.000
_cell.length_b   1.000
_cell.length_c   1.000
_cell.angle_alpha   90.00
_cell.angle_beta   90.00
_cell.angle_gamma   90.00
#
_symmetry.space_group_name_H-M   'P 1'
#
loop_
_entity.id
_entity.type
_entity.pdbx_description
1 polymer ?
#
loop_
_entity_poly.entity_id
_entity_poly.type
_entity_poly.pdbx_seq_one_letter_code
_entity_poly.pdbx_strand_id
1 'polypeptide(L)'
;MTRKKVKFSHTKWLLPLWILLIGSIVLYMIAHAVQQNDSRHIRTLAELNAVTYGDNMIADLNAGINITDTLEQLLISTDGRIDKFDIIADRMMADYVRSIQVAPGGIVTDIYPAEGNEAGKIDLIHDKYRGETVNYSIANDVLIIHGPFELEQGGHVLSIRNPVFLQDEKGTPYFWGMTMVIIKVPDIFQHSADALTNFGYQYRLSKTISPLTDEYTVVDQSEETLMDPVSYDFTLGGCSWKLEVMPTGGWKNGTLLQLIVLCGIAVILLLVVLTISILFVDEQRKKFRRLSLTDSMTGLLNRNGFNLQLEEYLEGNKQKNCVGILLDVDNFKFINDVYDHTIGDQVLLQLSQSLVQAFPDNSIIARNGGDEFCIILKDCRAEEAAPMIDAFSKASRSFSAKGVEHNYSTSLGYAEYPANAEKVSDILRYADIALYEVKLQGKHGALAYRPDFHNSKRTQLGFSLSDISDNLPGAFFTVSYTHL
;
A
#
# COMPACT_ATOMS: atom_id res chain seq x y z
N MET A 1 -17.41 -46.56 -1.79
CA MET A 1 -16.33 -45.73 -1.18
C MET A 1 -15.97 -44.60 -2.09
N THR A 2 -16.69 -43.52 -2.09
CA THR A 2 -16.35 -42.31 -2.81
C THR A 2 -15.42 -41.48 -1.91
N ARG A 3 -14.10 -41.61 -2.14
CA ARG A 3 -13.13 -40.67 -1.65
C ARG A 3 -13.61 -39.27 -2.04
N LYS A 4 -14.22 -38.52 -1.14
CA LYS A 4 -14.23 -37.09 -1.21
C LYS A 4 -12.74 -36.65 -1.25
N LYS A 5 -12.19 -36.57 -2.47
CA LYS A 5 -10.93 -35.84 -2.70
C LYS A 5 -11.14 -34.50 -2.03
N VAL A 6 -10.43 -34.28 -0.94
CA VAL A 6 -10.26 -32.93 -0.38
C VAL A 6 -9.75 -32.10 -1.56
N LYS A 7 -10.66 -31.39 -2.22
CA LYS A 7 -10.29 -30.36 -3.16
C LYS A 7 -9.44 -29.40 -2.35
N PHE A 8 -8.14 -29.52 -2.47
CA PHE A 8 -7.22 -28.50 -2.03
C PHE A 8 -7.73 -27.21 -2.65
N SER A 9 -8.22 -26.31 -1.84
CA SER A 9 -8.71 -25.03 -2.29
C SER A 9 -7.51 -24.22 -2.74
N HIS A 10 -7.03 -24.49 -3.96
CA HIS A 10 -6.00 -23.69 -4.64
C HIS A 10 -6.39 -22.20 -4.70
N THR A 11 -7.68 -21.91 -4.58
CA THR A 11 -8.27 -20.57 -4.53
C THR A 11 -7.72 -19.70 -3.41
N LYS A 12 -7.38 -20.26 -2.24
CA LYS A 12 -6.83 -19.49 -1.12
C LYS A 12 -5.41 -18.97 -1.40
N TRP A 13 -4.61 -19.72 -2.17
CA TRP A 13 -3.25 -19.35 -2.55
C TRP A 13 -3.19 -18.28 -3.65
N LEU A 14 -4.34 -17.93 -4.27
CA LEU A 14 -4.46 -16.78 -5.15
C LEU A 14 -4.56 -15.46 -4.39
N LEU A 15 -4.88 -15.48 -3.08
CA LEU A 15 -5.05 -14.27 -2.27
C LEU A 15 -3.79 -13.37 -2.24
N PRO A 16 -2.56 -13.90 -2.01
CA PRO A 16 -1.33 -13.09 -2.09
C PRO A 16 -1.12 -12.43 -3.46
N LEU A 17 -1.50 -13.12 -4.55
CA LEU A 17 -1.41 -12.57 -5.90
C LEU A 17 -2.39 -11.41 -6.11
N TRP A 18 -3.62 -11.53 -5.59
CA TRP A 18 -4.59 -10.43 -5.62
C TRP A 18 -4.14 -9.23 -4.81
N ILE A 19 -3.54 -9.44 -3.63
CA ILE A 19 -2.96 -8.35 -2.81
C ILE A 19 -1.86 -7.63 -3.59
N LEU A 20 -0.97 -8.37 -4.25
CA LEU A 20 0.10 -7.81 -5.07
C LEU A 20 -0.46 -7.00 -6.24
N LEU A 21 -1.43 -7.54 -6.96
CA LEU A 21 -2.04 -6.86 -8.11
C LEU A 21 -2.77 -5.58 -7.69
N ILE A 22 -3.69 -5.70 -6.73
CA ILE A 22 -4.49 -4.56 -6.26
C ILE A 22 -3.59 -3.52 -5.60
N GLY A 23 -2.63 -3.95 -4.77
CA GLY A 23 -1.66 -3.08 -4.13
C GLY A 23 -0.83 -2.29 -5.14
N SER A 24 -0.36 -2.94 -6.21
CA SER A 24 0.38 -2.27 -7.28
C SER A 24 -0.48 -1.23 -8.03
N ILE A 25 -1.74 -1.54 -8.31
CA ILE A 25 -2.67 -0.60 -8.95
C ILE A 25 -2.92 0.62 -8.04
N VAL A 26 -3.18 0.38 -6.74
CA VAL A 26 -3.41 1.45 -5.77
C VAL A 26 -2.16 2.31 -5.61
N LEU A 27 -0.98 1.70 -5.51
CA LEU A 27 0.30 2.43 -5.43
C LEU A 27 0.51 3.30 -6.66
N TYR A 28 0.25 2.77 -7.86
CA TYR A 28 0.34 3.54 -9.10
C TYR A 28 -0.63 4.73 -9.09
N MET A 29 -1.88 4.54 -8.66
CA MET A 29 -2.87 5.62 -8.58
C MET A 29 -2.44 6.71 -7.59
N ILE A 30 -1.94 6.32 -6.41
CA ILE A 30 -1.44 7.25 -5.39
C ILE A 30 -0.23 8.02 -5.94
N ALA A 31 0.75 7.33 -6.50
CA ALA A 31 1.96 7.95 -7.07
C ALA A 31 1.60 8.94 -8.18
N HIS A 32 0.67 8.58 -9.07
CA HIS A 32 0.19 9.44 -10.15
C HIS A 32 -0.56 10.67 -9.61
N ALA A 33 -1.46 10.49 -8.64
CA ALA A 33 -2.20 11.59 -8.02
C ALA A 33 -1.28 12.57 -7.29
N VAL A 34 -0.31 12.06 -6.53
CA VAL A 34 0.68 12.90 -5.83
C VAL A 34 1.53 13.65 -6.84
N GLN A 35 2.00 12.99 -7.90
CA GLN A 35 2.80 13.64 -8.95
C GLN A 35 2.03 14.77 -9.65
N GLN A 36 0.75 14.56 -9.96
CA GLN A 36 -0.09 15.61 -10.56
C GLN A 36 -0.30 16.79 -9.62
N ASN A 37 -0.58 16.51 -8.35
CA ASN A 37 -0.81 17.56 -7.35
C ASN A 37 0.46 18.38 -7.09
N ASP A 38 1.60 17.70 -6.97
CA ASP A 38 2.91 18.32 -6.75
C ASP A 38 3.30 19.21 -7.95
N SER A 39 3.15 18.70 -9.18
CA SER A 39 3.41 19.48 -10.39
C SER A 39 2.51 20.72 -10.51
N ARG A 40 1.24 20.61 -10.12
CA ARG A 40 0.33 21.77 -10.11
C ARG A 40 0.77 22.81 -9.09
N HIS A 41 1.10 22.36 -7.89
CA HIS A 41 1.55 23.27 -6.83
C HIS A 41 2.85 24.01 -7.20
N ILE A 42 3.84 23.28 -7.74
CA ILE A 42 5.10 23.87 -8.23
C ILE A 42 4.80 24.88 -9.34
N ARG A 43 3.88 24.57 -10.25
CA ARG A 43 3.50 25.46 -11.35
C ARG A 43 2.84 26.74 -10.85
N THR A 44 1.90 26.64 -9.92
CA THR A 44 1.25 27.80 -9.30
C THR A 44 2.25 28.70 -8.57
N LEU A 45 3.22 28.11 -7.86
CA LEU A 45 4.28 28.89 -7.23
C LEU A 45 5.19 29.60 -8.27
N ALA A 46 5.50 28.92 -9.36
CA ALA A 46 6.29 29.53 -10.45
C ALA A 46 5.51 30.66 -11.14
N GLU A 47 4.19 30.51 -11.36
CA GLU A 47 3.33 31.57 -11.89
C GLU A 47 3.32 32.79 -10.96
N LEU A 48 3.17 32.58 -9.65
CA LEU A 48 3.19 33.65 -8.66
C LEU A 48 4.56 34.38 -8.66
N ASN A 49 5.66 33.64 -8.75
CA ASN A 49 6.99 34.22 -8.83
C ASN A 49 7.18 34.99 -10.15
N ALA A 50 6.68 34.44 -11.27
CA ALA A 50 6.75 35.14 -12.57
C ALA A 50 6.04 36.50 -12.52
N VAL A 51 4.82 36.54 -11.92
CA VAL A 51 4.09 37.78 -11.71
C VAL A 51 4.87 38.73 -10.80
N THR A 52 5.31 38.24 -9.62
CA THR A 52 5.98 39.09 -8.63
C THR A 52 7.26 39.72 -9.16
N TYR A 53 8.11 38.91 -9.80
CA TYR A 53 9.38 39.41 -10.35
C TYR A 53 9.20 40.15 -11.67
N GLY A 54 8.17 39.82 -12.45
CA GLY A 54 7.76 40.60 -13.60
C GLY A 54 7.34 42.03 -13.21
N ASP A 55 6.54 42.17 -12.16
CA ASP A 55 6.15 43.49 -11.64
C ASP A 55 7.35 44.26 -11.07
N ASN A 56 8.31 43.58 -10.44
CA ASN A 56 9.56 44.22 -10.02
C ASN A 56 10.38 44.70 -11.22
N MET A 57 10.52 43.89 -12.29
CA MET A 57 11.19 44.30 -13.53
C MET A 57 10.50 45.49 -14.23
N ILE A 58 9.16 45.54 -14.16
CA ILE A 58 8.40 46.70 -14.62
C ILE A 58 8.77 47.94 -13.79
N ALA A 59 8.86 47.80 -12.45
CA ALA A 59 9.25 48.89 -11.57
C ALA A 59 10.69 49.37 -11.84
N ASP A 60 11.61 48.44 -12.12
CA ASP A 60 13.00 48.75 -12.50
C ASP A 60 13.03 49.54 -13.80
N LEU A 61 12.29 49.12 -14.83
CA LEU A 61 12.20 49.87 -16.11
C LEU A 61 11.52 51.23 -15.92
N ASN A 62 10.50 51.32 -15.09
CA ASN A 62 9.83 52.59 -14.78
C ASN A 62 10.77 53.57 -14.09
N ALA A 63 11.78 53.11 -13.32
CA ALA A 63 12.79 53.99 -12.77
C ALA A 63 13.61 54.68 -13.89
N GLY A 64 13.92 53.95 -14.98
CA GLY A 64 14.54 54.51 -16.16
C GLY A 64 13.62 55.47 -16.94
N ILE A 65 12.32 55.11 -17.06
CA ILE A 65 11.31 55.97 -17.71
C ILE A 65 11.16 57.28 -16.96
N ASN A 66 11.10 57.26 -15.64
CA ASN A 66 10.97 58.44 -14.81
C ASN A 66 12.11 59.49 -15.04
N ILE A 67 13.30 59.04 -15.46
CA ILE A 67 14.41 59.95 -15.81
C ILE A 67 14.02 60.72 -17.08
N THR A 68 13.50 60.03 -18.11
CA THR A 68 13.07 60.71 -19.37
C THR A 68 11.90 61.64 -19.12
N ASP A 69 10.92 61.24 -18.32
CA ASP A 69 9.75 62.05 -17.97
C ASP A 69 10.14 63.31 -17.17
N THR A 70 11.09 63.18 -16.25
CA THR A 70 11.62 64.33 -15.48
C THR A 70 12.33 65.33 -16.39
N LEU A 71 13.13 64.84 -17.34
CA LEU A 71 13.77 65.70 -18.34
C LEU A 71 12.75 66.35 -19.28
N GLU A 72 11.71 65.64 -19.69
CA GLU A 72 10.64 66.19 -20.48
C GLU A 72 9.92 67.36 -19.75
N GLN A 73 9.50 67.12 -18.48
CA GLN A 73 8.88 68.13 -17.64
C GLN A 73 9.78 69.37 -17.47
N LEU A 74 11.11 69.13 -17.30
CA LEU A 74 12.08 70.22 -17.22
C LEU A 74 12.10 71.01 -18.54
N LEU A 75 12.19 70.36 -19.69
CA LEU A 75 12.19 70.99 -21.02
C LEU A 75 10.92 71.77 -21.28
N ILE A 76 9.77 71.22 -20.93
CA ILE A 76 8.48 71.94 -21.05
C ILE A 76 8.50 73.22 -20.19
N SER A 77 9.01 73.13 -18.94
CA SER A 77 9.01 74.27 -18.01
C SER A 77 10.03 75.35 -18.37
N THR A 78 11.02 75.03 -19.16
CA THR A 78 12.14 75.97 -19.54
C THR A 78 12.15 76.32 -21.00
N ASP A 79 11.07 76.03 -21.69
CA ASP A 79 10.90 76.30 -23.14
C ASP A 79 12.07 75.69 -23.98
N GLY A 80 12.33 74.41 -23.73
CA GLY A 80 13.32 73.65 -24.49
C GLY A 80 14.75 73.87 -24.11
N ARG A 81 15.09 74.43 -22.95
CA ARG A 81 16.47 74.72 -22.50
C ARG A 81 16.75 74.03 -21.17
N ILE A 82 17.85 73.29 -21.11
CA ILE A 82 18.33 72.75 -19.84
C ILE A 82 19.67 73.41 -19.48
N ASP A 83 19.59 74.40 -18.61
CA ASP A 83 20.83 75.03 -18.07
C ASP A 83 21.52 74.00 -17.11
N LYS A 84 22.83 73.80 -17.30
CA LYS A 84 23.64 72.89 -16.49
C LYS A 84 23.16 71.43 -16.58
N PHE A 85 22.87 70.92 -17.77
CA PHE A 85 22.44 69.54 -18.05
C PHE A 85 23.31 68.52 -17.33
N ASP A 86 24.68 68.68 -17.40
CA ASP A 86 25.57 67.71 -16.76
C ASP A 86 25.35 67.56 -15.25
N ILE A 87 25.04 68.64 -14.54
CA ILE A 87 24.78 68.61 -13.09
C ILE A 87 23.43 67.88 -12.78
N ILE A 88 22.49 68.12 -13.62
CA ILE A 88 21.13 67.45 -13.46
C ILE A 88 21.25 66.01 -13.80
N ALA A 89 21.85 65.65 -14.91
CA ALA A 89 22.07 64.30 -15.37
C ALA A 89 22.93 63.48 -14.38
N ASP A 90 23.96 64.06 -13.82
CA ASP A 90 24.81 63.43 -12.79
C ASP A 90 24.01 62.97 -11.57
N ARG A 91 23.02 63.78 -11.13
CA ARG A 91 22.16 63.44 -10.00
C ARG A 91 21.10 62.37 -10.31
N MET A 92 20.83 62.13 -11.59
CA MET A 92 19.90 61.10 -12.06
C MET A 92 20.62 59.82 -12.45
N MET A 93 21.96 59.79 -12.42
CA MET A 93 22.72 58.58 -12.70
C MET A 93 22.49 57.51 -11.63
N ALA A 94 22.35 56.28 -12.08
CA ALA A 94 22.32 55.07 -11.28
C ALA A 94 23.26 54.03 -11.90
N ASP A 95 23.65 53.01 -11.14
CA ASP A 95 24.62 52.00 -11.57
C ASP A 95 24.24 51.30 -12.89
N TYR A 96 22.95 51.13 -13.13
CA TYR A 96 22.40 50.54 -14.34
C TYR A 96 22.25 51.56 -15.49
N VAL A 97 22.38 52.87 -15.25
CA VAL A 97 22.30 53.89 -16.29
C VAL A 97 23.66 54.05 -16.96
N ARG A 98 23.69 53.90 -18.28
CA ARG A 98 24.91 54.10 -19.10
C ARG A 98 25.09 55.57 -19.46
N SER A 99 24.00 56.20 -19.93
CA SER A 99 24.03 57.62 -20.27
C SER A 99 22.60 58.21 -20.30
N ILE A 100 22.54 59.52 -20.07
CA ILE A 100 21.34 60.33 -20.21
C ILE A 100 21.59 61.30 -21.35
N GLN A 101 20.59 61.44 -22.25
CA GLN A 101 20.80 62.17 -23.52
C GLN A 101 19.58 63.02 -23.84
N VAL A 102 19.81 64.10 -24.54
CA VAL A 102 18.76 64.99 -25.10
C VAL A 102 19.05 65.20 -26.57
N ALA A 103 18.01 65.19 -27.40
CA ALA A 103 18.13 65.26 -28.86
C ALA A 103 17.15 66.24 -29.45
N PRO A 104 17.40 67.53 -29.41
CA PRO A 104 16.61 68.57 -30.11
C PRO A 104 16.54 68.28 -31.61
N GLY A 105 15.32 68.33 -32.19
CA GLY A 105 15.08 67.96 -33.59
C GLY A 105 15.53 66.58 -33.99
N GLY A 106 15.71 65.65 -33.00
CA GLY A 106 16.15 64.29 -33.22
C GLY A 106 17.67 64.09 -33.34
N ILE A 107 18.47 65.15 -33.19
CA ILE A 107 19.91 65.06 -33.20
C ILE A 107 20.45 65.13 -31.77
N VAL A 108 21.20 64.15 -31.34
CA VAL A 108 21.70 64.06 -29.98
C VAL A 108 22.75 65.15 -29.78
N THR A 109 22.46 66.14 -28.94
CA THR A 109 23.37 67.31 -28.67
C THR A 109 23.98 67.20 -27.28
N ASP A 110 23.27 66.77 -26.27
CA ASP A 110 23.70 66.67 -24.88
C ASP A 110 23.73 65.24 -24.41
N ILE A 111 24.86 64.82 -23.89
CA ILE A 111 25.09 63.46 -23.40
C ILE A 111 25.87 63.52 -22.10
N TYR A 112 25.36 62.81 -21.07
CA TYR A 112 26.09 62.65 -19.83
C TYR A 112 26.18 61.12 -19.46
N PRO A 113 27.35 60.61 -19.09
CA PRO A 113 28.65 61.28 -19.17
C PRO A 113 29.10 61.47 -20.60
N ALA A 114 29.84 62.56 -20.86
CA ALA A 114 30.34 62.92 -22.20
C ALA A 114 31.48 61.99 -22.66
N GLU A 115 32.25 61.42 -21.72
CA GLU A 115 33.34 60.52 -21.99
C GLU A 115 32.91 59.21 -22.64
N GLY A 116 33.41 58.90 -23.82
CA GLY A 116 33.08 57.73 -24.60
C GLY A 116 31.75 57.83 -25.39
N ASN A 117 31.16 59.03 -25.49
CA ASN A 117 29.93 59.30 -26.26
C ASN A 117 30.19 60.45 -27.25
N GLU A 118 29.59 60.32 -28.47
CA GLU A 118 29.79 61.35 -29.54
C GLU A 118 28.52 62.19 -29.72
N ALA A 119 28.49 63.38 -29.17
CA ALA A 119 27.45 64.36 -29.39
C ALA A 119 27.45 64.93 -30.80
N GLY A 120 26.30 65.27 -31.37
CA GLY A 120 26.15 65.95 -32.64
C GLY A 120 26.26 65.09 -33.91
N LYS A 121 26.54 63.78 -33.75
CA LYS A 121 26.72 62.88 -34.91
C LYS A 121 25.57 61.90 -35.08
N ILE A 122 24.72 61.70 -34.08
CA ILE A 122 23.62 60.70 -34.11
C ILE A 122 22.32 61.44 -34.49
N ASP A 123 21.83 61.19 -35.73
CA ASP A 123 20.53 61.62 -36.21
C ASP A 123 19.60 60.44 -36.04
N LEU A 124 18.67 60.53 -35.10
CA LEU A 124 17.78 59.45 -34.72
C LEU A 124 16.62 59.26 -35.73
N ILE A 125 16.20 60.36 -36.38
CA ILE A 125 15.04 60.37 -37.29
C ILE A 125 15.39 59.72 -38.62
N HIS A 126 16.58 59.99 -39.13
CA HIS A 126 17.06 59.52 -40.43
C HIS A 126 17.96 58.29 -40.34
N ASP A 127 18.15 57.74 -39.14
CA ASP A 127 18.94 56.53 -38.92
C ASP A 127 18.26 55.33 -39.59
N LYS A 128 19.02 54.56 -40.37
CA LYS A 128 18.53 53.42 -41.13
C LYS A 128 17.89 52.29 -40.25
N TYR A 129 18.35 52.11 -39.02
CA TYR A 129 17.95 51.02 -38.12
C TYR A 129 17.03 51.50 -37.01
N ARG A 130 17.09 52.78 -36.65
CA ARG A 130 16.38 53.38 -35.51
C ARG A 130 15.23 54.27 -35.94
N GLY A 131 15.30 54.82 -37.15
CA GLY A 131 14.41 55.89 -37.65
C GLY A 131 12.93 55.44 -37.70
N GLU A 132 12.66 54.20 -38.08
CA GLU A 132 11.28 53.70 -38.15
C GLU A 132 10.58 53.73 -36.77
N THR A 133 11.24 53.22 -35.72
CA THR A 133 10.73 53.23 -34.35
C THR A 133 10.66 54.62 -33.74
N VAL A 134 11.61 55.47 -34.06
CA VAL A 134 11.63 56.92 -33.66
C VAL A 134 10.47 57.68 -34.29
N ASN A 135 10.27 57.53 -35.57
CA ASN A 135 9.15 58.16 -36.29
C ASN A 135 7.80 57.67 -35.80
N TYR A 136 7.70 56.39 -35.46
CA TYR A 136 6.49 55.84 -34.82
C TYR A 136 6.24 56.51 -33.46
N SER A 137 7.27 56.64 -32.61
CA SER A 137 7.21 57.31 -31.31
C SER A 137 6.74 58.74 -31.44
N ILE A 138 7.32 59.51 -32.39
CA ILE A 138 6.92 60.91 -32.66
C ILE A 138 5.49 61.00 -33.17
N ALA A 139 5.12 60.18 -34.15
CA ALA A 139 3.80 60.23 -34.77
C ALA A 139 2.64 59.87 -33.81
N ASN A 140 2.92 59.04 -32.79
CA ASN A 140 1.91 58.58 -31.85
C ASN A 140 2.04 59.22 -30.46
N ASP A 141 3.03 60.05 -30.24
CA ASP A 141 3.36 60.67 -28.93
C ASP A 141 3.47 59.62 -27.82
N VAL A 142 4.29 58.59 -28.07
CA VAL A 142 4.47 57.48 -27.15
C VAL A 142 5.93 57.18 -26.86
N LEU A 143 6.23 56.99 -25.61
CA LEU A 143 7.55 56.52 -25.18
C LEU A 143 7.79 55.12 -25.73
N ILE A 144 9.02 54.83 -26.20
CA ILE A 144 9.45 53.53 -26.68
C ILE A 144 10.70 53.04 -25.96
N ILE A 145 10.77 51.73 -25.75
CA ILE A 145 11.97 51.03 -25.26
C ILE A 145 12.53 50.21 -26.42
N HIS A 146 13.65 50.69 -26.97
CA HIS A 146 14.33 50.07 -28.11
C HIS A 146 15.53 49.23 -27.66
N GLY A 147 15.82 48.14 -28.36
CA GLY A 147 16.91 47.20 -28.06
C GLY A 147 16.35 45.86 -27.58
N PRO A 148 17.13 44.94 -26.98
CA PRO A 148 18.55 45.20 -26.65
C PRO A 148 19.44 45.26 -27.87
N PHE A 149 20.52 46.06 -27.79
CA PHE A 149 21.57 46.10 -28.79
C PHE A 149 22.95 46.14 -28.13
N GLU A 150 23.91 45.56 -28.81
CA GLU A 150 25.30 45.49 -28.33
C GLU A 150 26.01 46.82 -28.60
N LEU A 151 26.76 47.29 -27.60
CA LEU A 151 27.61 48.46 -27.75
C LEU A 151 28.98 48.07 -28.30
N GLU A 152 29.61 48.95 -29.10
CA GLU A 152 30.96 48.75 -29.61
C GLU A 152 32.02 48.53 -28.48
N GLN A 153 31.72 49.05 -27.31
CA GLN A 153 32.56 48.89 -26.09
C GLN A 153 32.22 47.64 -25.26
N GLY A 154 31.30 46.77 -25.77
CA GLY A 154 30.79 45.59 -25.11
C GLY A 154 29.63 45.90 -24.17
N GLY A 155 28.80 44.85 -23.94
CA GLY A 155 27.59 44.92 -23.13
C GLY A 155 26.32 45.22 -23.93
N HIS A 156 25.17 44.76 -23.40
CA HIS A 156 23.87 44.98 -23.99
C HIS A 156 23.17 46.16 -23.30
N VAL A 157 22.44 46.94 -24.06
CA VAL A 157 21.70 48.11 -23.55
C VAL A 157 20.31 48.18 -24.13
N LEU A 158 19.40 48.79 -23.38
CA LEU A 158 18.12 49.28 -23.85
C LEU A 158 18.14 50.79 -23.90
N SER A 159 17.51 51.38 -24.92
CA SER A 159 17.31 52.82 -25.04
C SER A 159 15.86 53.16 -24.78
N ILE A 160 15.61 53.88 -23.71
CA ILE A 160 14.29 54.46 -23.41
C ILE A 160 14.30 55.83 -24.12
N ARG A 161 13.32 56.07 -24.97
CA ARG A 161 13.14 57.25 -25.77
C ARG A 161 11.77 57.87 -25.58
N ASN A 162 11.73 59.14 -25.14
CA ASN A 162 10.49 59.85 -24.90
C ASN A 162 10.44 61.08 -25.82
N PRO A 163 9.46 61.18 -26.73
CA PRO A 163 9.31 62.35 -27.59
C PRO A 163 8.82 63.54 -26.76
N VAL A 164 9.36 64.72 -27.03
CA VAL A 164 9.03 65.95 -26.32
C VAL A 164 8.37 66.91 -27.29
N PHE A 165 7.21 67.38 -26.90
CA PHE A 165 6.43 68.37 -27.68
C PHE A 165 6.35 69.69 -26.89
N LEU A 166 6.70 70.77 -27.52
CA LEU A 166 6.51 72.15 -27.00
C LEU A 166 5.40 72.86 -27.73
N GLN A 167 4.98 73.99 -27.19
CA GLN A 167 3.97 74.85 -27.82
C GLN A 167 4.64 76.07 -28.49
N ASP A 168 4.20 76.36 -29.69
CA ASP A 168 4.61 77.61 -30.36
C ASP A 168 3.87 78.81 -29.72
N GLU A 169 4.22 80.04 -30.18
CA GLU A 169 3.61 81.31 -29.75
C GLU A 169 2.10 81.34 -29.89
N LYS A 170 1.48 80.45 -30.71
CA LYS A 170 0.06 80.31 -30.94
C LYS A 170 -0.59 79.20 -30.15
N GLY A 171 0.21 78.45 -29.30
CA GLY A 171 -0.24 77.33 -28.52
C GLY A 171 -0.40 76.01 -29.32
N THR A 172 0.21 75.95 -30.53
CA THR A 172 0.19 74.73 -31.34
C THR A 172 1.33 73.80 -30.93
N PRO A 173 1.09 72.51 -30.60
CA PRO A 173 2.17 71.59 -30.24
C PRO A 173 3.05 71.29 -31.46
N TYR A 174 4.35 71.30 -31.27
CA TYR A 174 5.33 70.88 -32.25
C TYR A 174 6.37 69.94 -31.64
N PHE A 175 6.87 69.03 -32.41
CA PHE A 175 7.92 68.15 -31.98
C PHE A 175 9.20 68.98 -31.75
N TRP A 176 9.61 69.04 -30.49
CA TRP A 176 10.84 69.73 -30.11
C TRP A 176 12.08 68.86 -30.26
N GLY A 177 11.95 67.54 -29.82
CA GLY A 177 13.05 66.58 -29.78
C GLY A 177 12.75 65.38 -28.91
N MET A 178 13.79 64.73 -28.38
CA MET A 178 13.60 63.54 -27.55
C MET A 178 14.48 63.64 -26.27
N THR A 179 13.96 63.13 -25.17
CA THR A 179 14.79 62.74 -24.01
C THR A 179 15.06 61.23 -24.08
N MET A 180 16.25 60.85 -23.65
CA MET A 180 16.66 59.45 -23.75
C MET A 180 17.48 59.03 -22.57
N VAL A 181 17.33 57.77 -22.16
CA VAL A 181 18.17 57.10 -21.19
C VAL A 181 18.63 55.77 -21.78
N ILE A 182 19.93 55.53 -21.74
CA ILE A 182 20.54 54.26 -22.12
C ILE A 182 20.79 53.49 -20.84
N ILE A 183 20.15 52.31 -20.71
CA ILE A 183 20.25 51.43 -19.54
C ILE A 183 21.00 50.17 -19.88
N LYS A 184 21.83 49.70 -18.97
CA LYS A 184 22.59 48.46 -19.10
C LYS A 184 21.74 47.28 -18.78
N VAL A 185 21.91 46.21 -19.56
CA VAL A 185 21.26 44.91 -19.38
C VAL A 185 22.37 43.86 -19.21
N PRO A 186 22.33 42.99 -18.21
CA PRO A 186 21.21 42.71 -17.29
C PRO A 186 21.18 43.60 -16.04
N ASP A 187 22.08 44.53 -15.83
CA ASP A 187 22.31 45.27 -14.58
C ASP A 187 21.02 45.84 -13.97
N ILE A 188 20.11 46.38 -14.77
CA ILE A 188 18.82 46.90 -14.27
C ILE A 188 17.94 45.86 -13.65
N PHE A 189 18.02 44.60 -14.09
CA PHE A 189 17.19 43.50 -13.61
C PHE A 189 17.88 42.63 -12.58
N GLN A 190 19.14 42.97 -12.21
CA GLN A 190 20.00 42.08 -11.40
C GLN A 190 19.32 41.61 -10.12
N HIS A 191 18.61 42.50 -9.40
CA HIS A 191 17.90 42.13 -8.19
C HIS A 191 16.82 41.06 -8.42
N SER A 192 16.03 41.22 -9.46
CA SER A 192 14.95 40.29 -9.82
C SER A 192 15.52 38.97 -10.36
N ALA A 193 16.57 39.04 -11.16
CA ALA A 193 17.30 37.90 -11.72
C ALA A 193 17.96 37.03 -10.64
N ASP A 194 18.70 37.69 -9.73
CA ASP A 194 19.35 37.02 -8.60
C ASP A 194 18.36 36.40 -7.66
N ALA A 195 17.22 37.03 -7.40
CA ALA A 195 16.17 36.48 -6.56
C ALA A 195 15.53 35.26 -7.19
N LEU A 196 15.20 35.29 -8.49
CA LEU A 196 14.66 34.12 -9.20
C LEU A 196 15.63 32.94 -9.15
N THR A 197 16.93 33.17 -9.44
CA THR A 197 17.95 32.12 -9.39
C THR A 197 18.19 31.58 -7.99
N ASN A 198 18.21 32.42 -6.97
CA ASN A 198 18.38 32.04 -5.57
C ASN A 198 17.19 31.21 -5.06
N PHE A 199 15.97 31.47 -5.56
CA PHE A 199 14.79 30.65 -5.29
C PHE A 199 14.73 29.38 -6.13
N GLY A 200 15.74 29.06 -6.93
CA GLY A 200 15.84 27.86 -7.73
C GLY A 200 15.01 27.90 -9.01
N TYR A 201 14.83 29.08 -9.58
CA TYR A 201 14.18 29.26 -10.87
C TYR A 201 15.18 29.65 -11.97
N GLN A 202 14.89 29.17 -13.16
CA GLN A 202 15.45 29.64 -14.42
C GLN A 202 14.45 30.58 -15.05
N TYR A 203 14.94 31.58 -15.78
CA TYR A 203 14.09 32.57 -16.40
C TYR A 203 14.58 32.97 -17.77
N ARG A 204 13.66 33.55 -18.57
CA ARG A 204 13.95 34.25 -19.82
C ARG A 204 13.05 35.49 -19.91
N LEU A 205 13.63 36.64 -19.98
CA LEU A 205 12.95 37.91 -20.26
C LEU A 205 13.14 38.23 -21.72
N SER A 206 12.04 38.35 -22.44
CA SER A 206 11.98 38.70 -23.87
C SER A 206 11.05 39.88 -24.10
N LYS A 207 11.28 40.63 -25.16
CA LYS A 207 10.37 41.69 -25.59
C LYS A 207 10.25 41.67 -27.09
N THR A 208 9.17 42.27 -27.64
CA THR A 208 9.10 42.54 -29.09
C THR A 208 10.19 43.48 -29.53
N ILE A 209 10.78 43.22 -30.71
CA ILE A 209 11.88 44.03 -31.25
C ILE A 209 11.48 45.48 -31.34
N SER A 210 10.27 45.75 -31.79
CA SER A 210 9.69 47.10 -31.90
C SER A 210 8.19 47.05 -31.66
N PRO A 211 7.53 48.21 -31.48
CA PRO A 211 6.05 48.26 -31.43
C PRO A 211 5.35 47.84 -32.74
N LEU A 212 6.10 47.72 -33.84
CA LEU A 212 5.61 47.41 -35.17
C LEU A 212 5.69 45.93 -35.56
N THR A 213 6.21 45.06 -34.65
CA THR A 213 6.44 43.65 -34.92
C THR A 213 6.08 42.80 -33.71
N ASP A 214 5.61 41.58 -33.98
CA ASP A 214 5.32 40.53 -32.96
C ASP A 214 6.56 39.64 -32.74
N GLU A 215 7.70 39.92 -33.38
CA GLU A 215 8.93 39.16 -33.22
C GLU A 215 9.61 39.50 -31.91
N TYR A 216 9.87 38.48 -31.09
CA TYR A 216 10.55 38.66 -29.79
C TYR A 216 12.05 38.53 -29.88
N THR A 217 12.72 39.32 -29.08
CA THR A 217 14.16 39.22 -28.81
C THR A 217 14.40 38.98 -27.33
N VAL A 218 15.41 38.22 -27.00
CA VAL A 218 15.81 37.96 -25.60
C VAL A 218 16.55 39.19 -25.06
N VAL A 219 16.10 39.67 -23.92
CA VAL A 219 16.69 40.79 -23.19
C VAL A 219 17.68 40.30 -22.15
N ASP A 220 17.24 39.29 -21.39
CA ASP A 220 18.07 38.64 -20.37
C ASP A 220 17.57 37.21 -20.13
N GLN A 221 18.46 36.31 -19.75
CA GLN A 221 18.10 34.90 -19.47
C GLN A 221 19.12 34.20 -18.58
N SER A 222 18.67 33.19 -17.85
CA SER A 222 19.56 32.22 -17.22
C SER A 222 20.29 31.36 -18.27
N GLU A 223 21.36 30.68 -17.88
CA GLU A 223 22.21 29.90 -18.82
C GLU A 223 21.49 28.70 -19.48
N GLU A 224 20.38 28.21 -18.94
CA GLU A 224 19.76 26.97 -19.39
C GLU A 224 18.52 27.18 -20.29
N THR A 225 18.25 26.16 -21.11
CA THR A 225 17.08 26.13 -21.98
C THR A 225 15.81 25.83 -21.19
N LEU A 226 14.77 26.65 -21.28
CA LEU A 226 13.48 26.46 -20.63
C LEU A 226 12.64 25.42 -21.38
N MET A 227 12.09 24.46 -20.64
CA MET A 227 11.17 23.46 -21.18
C MET A 227 9.77 23.62 -20.55
N ASP A 228 8.78 24.03 -21.36
CA ASP A 228 7.40 24.26 -20.92
C ASP A 228 7.30 25.26 -19.75
N PRO A 229 7.93 26.47 -19.84
CA PRO A 229 7.90 27.46 -18.77
C PRO A 229 6.48 28.02 -18.53
N VAL A 230 6.27 28.59 -17.35
CA VAL A 230 5.13 29.51 -17.13
C VAL A 230 5.52 30.89 -17.63
N SER A 231 4.57 31.69 -18.13
CA SER A 231 4.84 33.03 -18.65
C SER A 231 4.00 34.08 -17.95
N TYR A 232 4.61 35.26 -17.79
CA TYR A 232 3.94 36.49 -17.41
C TYR A 232 4.17 37.51 -18.51
N ASP A 233 3.07 37.92 -19.15
CA ASP A 233 3.10 38.86 -20.26
C ASP A 233 2.67 40.26 -19.77
N PHE A 234 3.39 41.30 -20.19
CA PHE A 234 3.08 42.70 -19.88
C PHE A 234 3.45 43.61 -21.03
N THR A 235 2.96 44.83 -21.00
CA THR A 235 3.28 45.88 -22.03
C THR A 235 3.93 47.06 -21.37
N LEU A 236 5.06 47.52 -21.91
CA LEU A 236 5.75 48.69 -21.42
C LEU A 236 6.60 49.32 -22.53
N GLY A 237 6.61 50.64 -22.62
CA GLY A 237 7.40 51.36 -23.62
C GLY A 237 7.05 50.95 -25.05
N GLY A 238 5.74 50.81 -25.35
CA GLY A 238 5.22 50.44 -26.67
C GLY A 238 5.51 48.99 -27.09
N CYS A 239 6.18 48.20 -26.30
CA CYS A 239 6.53 46.80 -26.60
C CYS A 239 5.80 45.82 -25.71
N SER A 240 5.53 44.61 -26.23
CA SER A 240 5.06 43.47 -25.45
C SER A 240 6.30 42.76 -24.87
N TRP A 241 6.19 42.45 -23.58
CA TRP A 241 7.24 41.77 -22.82
C TRP A 241 6.73 40.44 -22.33
N LYS A 242 7.64 39.48 -22.20
CA LYS A 242 7.32 38.15 -21.69
C LYS A 242 8.43 37.69 -20.74
N LEU A 243 8.05 37.44 -19.51
CA LEU A 243 8.93 36.77 -18.54
C LEU A 243 8.49 35.28 -18.45
N GLU A 244 9.38 34.41 -18.87
CA GLU A 244 9.22 32.96 -18.77
C GLU A 244 9.98 32.44 -17.56
N VAL A 245 9.36 31.59 -16.73
CA VAL A 245 9.98 31.07 -15.50
C VAL A 245 9.77 29.57 -15.39
N MET A 246 10.80 28.85 -14.97
CA MET A 246 10.77 27.40 -14.76
C MET A 246 11.63 27.02 -13.56
N PRO A 247 11.24 26.04 -12.69
CA PRO A 247 12.12 25.55 -11.63
C PRO A 247 13.34 24.83 -12.20
N THR A 248 14.52 25.05 -11.61
CA THR A 248 15.80 24.43 -12.01
C THR A 248 15.71 22.90 -11.98
N GLY A 249 14.96 22.31 -11.03
CA GLY A 249 14.71 20.86 -10.94
C GLY A 249 13.58 20.33 -11.84
N GLY A 250 12.97 21.20 -12.67
CA GLY A 250 11.80 20.86 -13.47
C GLY A 250 10.49 20.77 -12.65
N TRP A 251 9.43 20.29 -13.30
CA TRP A 251 8.06 20.28 -12.75
C TRP A 251 7.74 19.10 -11.84
N LYS A 252 8.71 18.24 -11.50
CA LYS A 252 8.49 16.99 -10.76
C LYS A 252 9.48 16.86 -9.60
N ASN A 253 8.94 16.60 -8.41
CA ASN A 253 9.77 16.25 -7.26
C ASN A 253 10.09 14.75 -7.28
N GLY A 254 11.18 14.37 -7.94
CA GLY A 254 11.60 12.96 -8.07
C GLY A 254 11.86 12.26 -6.73
N THR A 255 12.36 12.98 -5.74
CA THR A 255 12.73 12.43 -4.44
C THR A 255 11.51 11.98 -3.64
N LEU A 256 10.48 12.83 -3.59
CA LEU A 256 9.22 12.51 -2.92
C LEU A 256 8.54 11.30 -3.57
N LEU A 257 8.48 11.27 -4.90
CA LEU A 257 7.91 10.18 -5.65
C LEU A 257 8.63 8.85 -5.39
N GLN A 258 9.97 8.86 -5.40
CA GLN A 258 10.78 7.68 -5.09
C GLN A 258 10.50 7.14 -3.68
N LEU A 259 10.40 8.02 -2.69
CA LEU A 259 10.10 7.64 -1.31
C LEU A 259 8.73 6.97 -1.20
N ILE A 260 7.68 7.55 -1.83
CA ILE A 260 6.32 6.99 -1.83
C ILE A 260 6.30 5.61 -2.47
N VAL A 261 6.96 5.44 -3.61
CA VAL A 261 7.02 4.16 -4.33
C VAL A 261 7.74 3.11 -3.49
N LEU A 262 8.87 3.44 -2.88
CA LEU A 262 9.66 2.53 -2.05
C LEU A 262 8.89 2.09 -0.80
N CYS A 263 8.28 3.03 -0.08
CA CYS A 263 7.43 2.72 1.07
C CYS A 263 6.21 1.87 0.68
N GLY A 264 5.57 2.20 -0.44
CA GLY A 264 4.42 1.46 -0.95
C GLY A 264 4.78 0.01 -1.30
N ILE A 265 5.91 -0.22 -1.96
CA ILE A 265 6.42 -1.57 -2.26
C ILE A 265 6.67 -2.34 -0.96
N ALA A 266 7.32 -1.72 0.03
CA ALA A 266 7.58 -2.35 1.31
C ALA A 266 6.30 -2.79 2.02
N VAL A 267 5.26 -1.95 2.03
CA VAL A 267 3.95 -2.27 2.60
C VAL A 267 3.28 -3.44 1.86
N ILE A 268 3.30 -3.43 0.53
CA ILE A 268 2.70 -4.52 -0.28
C ILE A 268 3.41 -5.84 0.02
N LEU A 269 4.74 -5.86 0.05
CA LEU A 269 5.52 -7.06 0.38
C LEU A 269 5.22 -7.57 1.79
N LEU A 270 5.10 -6.68 2.77
CA LEU A 270 4.73 -7.03 4.15
C LEU A 270 3.36 -7.71 4.20
N LEU A 271 2.36 -7.16 3.51
CA LEU A 271 1.01 -7.74 3.44
C LEU A 271 1.01 -9.12 2.76
N VAL A 272 1.80 -9.30 1.70
CA VAL A 272 1.97 -10.59 1.03
C VAL A 272 2.57 -11.62 1.96
N VAL A 273 3.67 -11.29 2.64
CA VAL A 273 4.34 -12.19 3.60
C VAL A 273 3.42 -12.54 4.77
N LEU A 274 2.70 -11.56 5.32
CA LEU A 274 1.73 -11.77 6.39
C LEU A 274 0.62 -12.75 5.96
N THR A 275 0.09 -12.56 4.76
CA THR A 275 -0.96 -13.42 4.21
C THR A 275 -0.48 -14.86 4.03
N ILE A 276 0.72 -15.05 3.47
CA ILE A 276 1.34 -16.37 3.31
C ILE A 276 1.54 -17.01 4.69
N SER A 277 2.02 -16.26 5.68
CA SER A 277 2.23 -16.75 7.04
C SER A 277 0.93 -17.21 7.70
N ILE A 278 -0.16 -16.45 7.55
CA ILE A 278 -1.49 -16.82 8.07
C ILE A 278 -1.99 -18.12 7.42
N LEU A 279 -1.86 -18.25 6.09
CA LEU A 279 -2.28 -19.45 5.36
C LEU A 279 -1.45 -20.68 5.82
N PHE A 280 -0.17 -20.50 6.02
CA PHE A 280 0.72 -21.56 6.51
C PHE A 280 0.34 -22.01 7.92
N VAL A 281 0.09 -21.06 8.83
CA VAL A 281 -0.35 -21.37 10.21
C VAL A 281 -1.70 -22.09 10.23
N ASP A 282 -2.67 -21.66 9.39
CA ASP A 282 -3.98 -22.35 9.26
C ASP A 282 -3.81 -23.82 8.82
N GLU A 283 -2.91 -24.05 7.86
CA GLU A 283 -2.62 -25.42 7.37
C GLU A 283 -1.95 -26.28 8.46
N GLN A 284 -1.01 -25.74 9.20
CA GLN A 284 -0.35 -26.42 10.32
C GLN A 284 -1.36 -26.74 11.43
N ARG A 285 -2.23 -25.81 11.80
CA ARG A 285 -3.31 -26.04 12.79
C ARG A 285 -4.22 -27.19 12.39
N LYS A 286 -4.62 -27.29 11.13
CA LYS A 286 -5.45 -28.39 10.64
C LYS A 286 -4.73 -29.72 10.70
N LYS A 287 -3.45 -29.75 10.36
CA LYS A 287 -2.60 -30.95 10.48
C LYS A 287 -2.46 -31.39 11.93
N PHE A 288 -2.17 -30.47 12.84
CA PHE A 288 -2.08 -30.73 14.27
C PHE A 288 -3.39 -31.25 14.84
N ARG A 289 -4.52 -30.64 14.49
CA ARG A 289 -5.85 -31.07 14.93
C ARG A 289 -6.16 -32.49 14.47
N ARG A 290 -5.82 -32.88 13.25
CA ARG A 290 -5.98 -34.27 12.77
C ARG A 290 -5.14 -35.24 13.56
N LEU A 291 -3.86 -34.96 13.76
CA LEU A 291 -2.92 -35.82 14.52
C LEU A 291 -3.34 -35.95 15.98
N SER A 292 -3.94 -34.93 16.57
CA SER A 292 -4.42 -34.94 17.96
C SER A 292 -5.74 -35.67 18.18
N LEU A 293 -6.55 -35.88 17.13
CA LEU A 293 -7.89 -36.44 17.24
C LEU A 293 -8.06 -37.83 16.61
N THR A 294 -7.03 -38.34 15.92
CA THR A 294 -7.08 -39.66 15.27
C THR A 294 -5.99 -40.59 15.79
N ASP A 295 -6.26 -41.87 15.79
CA ASP A 295 -5.27 -42.93 16.01
C ASP A 295 -4.41 -43.08 14.76
N SER A 296 -3.09 -42.99 14.93
CA SER A 296 -2.14 -42.92 13.79
C SER A 296 -2.07 -44.23 13.00
N MET A 297 -2.38 -45.37 13.64
CA MET A 297 -2.34 -46.67 13.02
C MET A 297 -3.61 -46.97 12.26
N THR A 298 -4.76 -46.86 12.91
CA THR A 298 -6.07 -47.30 12.35
C THR A 298 -6.75 -46.18 11.53
N GLY A 299 -6.38 -44.91 11.74
CA GLY A 299 -7.03 -43.77 11.12
C GLY A 299 -8.43 -43.45 11.71
N LEU A 300 -8.91 -44.22 12.67
CA LEU A 300 -10.12 -43.95 13.45
C LEU A 300 -9.87 -42.78 14.42
N LEU A 301 -10.92 -42.30 15.08
CA LEU A 301 -10.72 -41.39 16.20
C LEU A 301 -9.90 -42.05 17.31
N ASN A 302 -9.05 -41.26 17.95
CA ASN A 302 -8.48 -41.64 19.21
C ASN A 302 -9.41 -41.25 20.37
N ARG A 303 -9.04 -41.53 21.61
CA ARG A 303 -9.82 -41.20 22.80
C ARG A 303 -10.23 -39.72 22.86
N ASN A 304 -9.32 -38.80 22.52
CA ASN A 304 -9.62 -37.38 22.52
C ASN A 304 -10.62 -36.98 21.41
N GLY A 305 -10.45 -37.55 20.23
CA GLY A 305 -11.37 -37.34 19.09
C GLY A 305 -12.77 -37.93 19.38
N PHE A 306 -12.82 -39.09 20.05
CA PHE A 306 -14.08 -39.67 20.48
C PHE A 306 -14.81 -38.77 21.47
N ASN A 307 -14.16 -38.34 22.54
CA ASN A 307 -14.76 -37.47 23.55
C ASN A 307 -15.30 -36.18 22.94
N LEU A 308 -14.49 -35.53 22.08
CA LEU A 308 -14.89 -34.29 21.41
C LEU A 308 -16.13 -34.48 20.53
N GLN A 309 -16.18 -35.55 19.71
CA GLN A 309 -17.33 -35.79 18.85
C GLN A 309 -18.57 -36.25 19.64
N LEU A 310 -18.38 -36.92 20.76
CA LEU A 310 -19.47 -37.27 21.64
C LEU A 310 -20.06 -36.03 22.31
N GLU A 311 -19.24 -35.16 22.84
CA GLU A 311 -19.68 -33.87 23.41
C GLU A 311 -20.43 -33.03 22.36
N GLU A 312 -19.85 -32.84 21.16
CA GLU A 312 -20.52 -32.14 20.05
C GLU A 312 -21.89 -32.74 19.70
N TYR A 313 -21.99 -34.07 19.73
CA TYR A 313 -23.25 -34.73 19.49
C TYR A 313 -24.30 -34.44 20.57
N LEU A 314 -23.89 -34.33 21.84
CA LEU A 314 -24.78 -34.13 22.99
C LEU A 314 -25.23 -32.68 23.18
N GLU A 315 -24.36 -31.69 22.87
CA GLU A 315 -24.69 -30.28 23.02
C GLU A 315 -25.86 -29.83 22.13
N GLY A 316 -26.07 -30.50 21.01
CA GLY A 316 -27.08 -30.10 20.01
C GLY A 316 -28.53 -30.46 20.33
N ASN A 317 -28.87 -31.36 21.33
CA ASN A 317 -30.26 -31.75 21.56
C ASN A 317 -30.45 -32.58 22.84
N LYS A 318 -31.40 -32.22 23.70
CA LYS A 318 -31.64 -32.85 25.01
C LYS A 318 -32.42 -34.21 24.95
N GLN A 319 -32.91 -34.66 23.79
CA GLN A 319 -33.68 -35.88 23.63
C GLN A 319 -33.07 -36.81 22.57
N LYS A 320 -31.79 -37.14 22.73
CA LYS A 320 -31.15 -38.07 21.80
C LYS A 320 -31.02 -39.46 22.39
N ASN A 321 -31.39 -40.46 21.61
CA ASN A 321 -31.09 -41.84 21.90
C ASN A 321 -29.76 -42.20 21.24
N CYS A 322 -28.92 -42.93 21.91
CA CYS A 322 -27.73 -43.53 21.30
C CYS A 322 -27.37 -44.86 21.97
N VAL A 323 -26.68 -45.69 21.23
CA VAL A 323 -26.14 -46.94 21.75
C VAL A 323 -24.61 -46.82 21.78
N GLY A 324 -24.03 -46.96 22.98
CA GLY A 324 -22.58 -47.04 23.16
C GLY A 324 -22.15 -48.51 23.17
N ILE A 325 -21.16 -48.85 22.36
CA ILE A 325 -20.61 -50.17 22.21
C ILE A 325 -19.14 -50.12 22.59
N LEU A 326 -18.69 -51.04 23.42
CA LEU A 326 -17.30 -51.32 23.67
C LEU A 326 -16.95 -52.66 23.05
N LEU A 327 -15.83 -52.69 22.32
CA LEU A 327 -15.35 -53.88 21.63
C LEU A 327 -13.91 -54.13 21.98
N ASP A 328 -13.56 -55.42 22.12
CA ASP A 328 -12.23 -55.89 22.43
C ASP A 328 -11.90 -57.12 21.56
N VAL A 329 -10.65 -57.25 21.13
CA VAL A 329 -10.18 -58.40 20.34
C VAL A 329 -9.80 -59.54 21.29
N ASP A 330 -10.52 -60.67 21.15
CA ASP A 330 -10.30 -61.80 22.00
C ASP A 330 -8.88 -62.36 21.85
N ASN A 331 -8.19 -62.53 22.99
CA ASN A 331 -6.81 -63.08 23.06
C ASN A 331 -5.78 -62.28 22.22
N PHE A 332 -5.95 -60.98 22.06
CA PHE A 332 -5.06 -60.13 21.24
C PHE A 332 -3.62 -60.22 21.69
N LYS A 333 -3.38 -60.27 23.02
CA LYS A 333 -2.02 -60.49 23.56
C LYS A 333 -1.39 -61.77 23.04
N PHE A 334 -2.17 -62.87 22.94
CA PHE A 334 -1.69 -64.15 22.39
C PHE A 334 -1.30 -63.99 20.92
N ILE A 335 -2.09 -63.22 20.13
CA ILE A 335 -1.73 -62.96 18.73
C ILE A 335 -0.38 -62.26 18.64
N ASN A 336 -0.12 -61.22 19.47
CA ASN A 336 1.12 -60.52 19.50
C ASN A 336 2.29 -61.40 19.96
N ASP A 337 2.08 -62.19 21.02
CA ASP A 337 3.14 -62.99 21.61
C ASP A 337 3.56 -64.17 20.72
N VAL A 338 2.63 -64.71 19.91
CA VAL A 338 2.88 -65.89 19.04
C VAL A 338 3.27 -65.50 17.60
N TYR A 339 2.66 -64.45 17.07
CA TYR A 339 2.75 -64.12 15.65
C TYR A 339 3.46 -62.79 15.37
N ASP A 340 3.91 -62.08 16.39
CA ASP A 340 4.54 -60.77 16.34
C ASP A 340 3.57 -59.59 16.30
N HIS A 341 3.98 -58.45 16.81
CA HIS A 341 3.23 -57.19 16.83
C HIS A 341 2.81 -56.73 15.45
N THR A 342 3.60 -57.03 14.41
CA THR A 342 3.25 -56.69 13.01
C THR A 342 1.95 -57.38 12.56
N ILE A 343 1.71 -58.59 12.99
CA ILE A 343 0.46 -59.33 12.71
C ILE A 343 -0.68 -58.74 13.56
N GLY A 344 -0.42 -58.43 14.84
CA GLY A 344 -1.39 -57.75 15.68
C GLY A 344 -1.86 -56.42 15.07
N ASP A 345 -0.93 -55.62 14.56
CA ASP A 345 -1.26 -54.36 13.88
C ASP A 345 -2.13 -54.59 12.63
N GLN A 346 -1.86 -55.64 11.84
CA GLN A 346 -2.73 -56.02 10.69
C GLN A 346 -4.13 -56.39 11.12
N VAL A 347 -4.28 -57.17 12.22
CA VAL A 347 -5.59 -57.53 12.80
C VAL A 347 -6.34 -56.26 13.19
N LEU A 348 -5.72 -55.33 13.87
CA LEU A 348 -6.34 -54.04 14.26
C LEU A 348 -6.75 -53.18 13.06
N LEU A 349 -5.89 -53.13 12.03
CA LEU A 349 -6.21 -52.42 10.78
C LEU A 349 -7.40 -53.04 10.04
N GLN A 350 -7.45 -54.37 9.92
CA GLN A 350 -8.58 -55.07 9.30
C GLN A 350 -9.88 -54.88 10.10
N LEU A 351 -9.78 -54.99 11.44
CA LEU A 351 -10.92 -54.74 12.31
C LEU A 351 -11.44 -53.31 12.19
N SER A 352 -10.55 -52.32 12.15
CA SER A 352 -10.93 -50.90 11.97
C SER A 352 -11.70 -50.68 10.66
N GLN A 353 -11.24 -51.29 9.55
CA GLN A 353 -11.94 -51.24 8.26
C GLN A 353 -13.31 -51.94 8.33
N SER A 354 -13.41 -53.09 9.01
CA SER A 354 -14.64 -53.82 9.18
C SER A 354 -15.65 -53.02 10.01
N LEU A 355 -15.22 -52.32 11.05
CA LEU A 355 -16.07 -51.41 11.85
C LEU A 355 -16.68 -50.29 11.00
N VAL A 356 -15.86 -49.64 10.18
CA VAL A 356 -16.35 -48.55 9.30
C VAL A 356 -17.33 -49.07 8.25
N GLN A 357 -17.18 -50.29 7.80
CA GLN A 357 -18.09 -50.91 6.83
C GLN A 357 -19.42 -51.42 7.43
N ALA A 358 -19.38 -51.91 8.67
CA ALA A 358 -20.50 -52.54 9.31
C ALA A 358 -21.46 -51.56 9.99
N PHE A 359 -20.94 -50.43 10.46
CA PHE A 359 -21.75 -49.45 11.20
C PHE A 359 -22.07 -48.21 10.34
N PRO A 360 -23.22 -47.53 10.61
CA PRO A 360 -23.65 -46.37 9.85
C PRO A 360 -22.60 -45.24 9.75
N ASP A 361 -22.55 -44.50 8.64
CA ASP A 361 -21.60 -43.40 8.38
C ASP A 361 -21.66 -42.30 9.43
N ASN A 362 -22.77 -42.11 10.12
CA ASN A 362 -22.93 -41.10 11.16
C ASN A 362 -22.46 -41.56 12.55
N SER A 363 -21.98 -42.81 12.68
CA SER A 363 -21.46 -43.35 13.94
C SER A 363 -20.14 -42.70 14.33
N ILE A 364 -19.92 -42.57 15.64
CA ILE A 364 -18.60 -42.19 16.18
C ILE A 364 -17.83 -43.47 16.42
N ILE A 365 -16.76 -43.72 15.71
CA ILE A 365 -15.95 -44.95 15.85
C ILE A 365 -14.53 -44.53 16.23
N ALA A 366 -14.03 -45.07 17.31
CA ALA A 366 -12.70 -44.74 17.86
C ALA A 366 -11.95 -45.98 18.33
N ARG A 367 -10.64 -45.89 18.34
CA ARG A 367 -9.77 -46.82 19.07
C ARG A 367 -9.33 -46.14 20.36
N ASN A 368 -9.73 -46.74 21.48
CA ASN A 368 -9.47 -46.20 22.82
C ASN A 368 -8.01 -46.43 23.29
N GLY A 369 -7.36 -47.44 22.73
CA GLY A 369 -5.98 -47.87 23.00
C GLY A 369 -5.86 -49.40 22.96
N GLY A 370 -4.67 -49.91 22.68
CA GLY A 370 -4.45 -51.37 22.59
C GLY A 370 -5.38 -52.03 21.56
N ASP A 371 -6.22 -52.95 22.02
CA ASP A 371 -7.18 -53.75 21.29
C ASP A 371 -8.66 -53.33 21.51
N GLU A 372 -8.85 -52.21 22.24
CA GLU A 372 -10.19 -51.67 22.55
C GLU A 372 -10.68 -50.66 21.55
N PHE A 373 -11.92 -50.83 21.09
CA PHE A 373 -12.65 -49.91 20.21
C PHE A 373 -13.96 -49.45 20.84
N CYS A 374 -14.28 -48.18 20.66
CA CYS A 374 -15.51 -47.58 21.13
C CYS A 374 -16.33 -47.12 19.94
N ILE A 375 -17.63 -47.40 19.96
CA ILE A 375 -18.58 -46.98 18.92
C ILE A 375 -19.79 -46.33 19.60
N ILE A 376 -20.25 -45.18 19.05
CA ILE A 376 -21.55 -44.60 19.38
C ILE A 376 -22.41 -44.63 18.12
N LEU A 377 -23.51 -45.34 18.21
CA LEU A 377 -24.57 -45.31 17.21
C LEU A 377 -25.52 -44.17 17.56
N LYS A 378 -25.52 -43.14 16.77
CA LYS A 378 -26.34 -41.93 16.97
C LYS A 378 -27.80 -42.23 16.57
N ASP A 379 -28.74 -41.60 17.31
CA ASP A 379 -30.16 -41.63 17.00
C ASP A 379 -30.68 -43.06 16.82
N CYS A 380 -30.21 -44.01 17.65
CA CYS A 380 -30.49 -45.44 17.54
C CYS A 380 -30.85 -46.02 18.93
N ARG A 381 -31.77 -46.97 18.99
CA ARG A 381 -32.11 -47.72 20.17
C ARG A 381 -31.42 -49.09 20.19
N ALA A 382 -31.30 -49.69 21.39
CA ALA A 382 -30.65 -50.98 21.55
C ALA A 382 -31.33 -52.08 20.72
N GLU A 383 -32.64 -52.08 20.60
CA GLU A 383 -33.40 -53.05 19.81
C GLU A 383 -33.07 -52.96 18.31
N GLU A 384 -32.85 -51.76 17.80
CA GLU A 384 -32.49 -51.50 16.40
C GLU A 384 -31.01 -51.85 16.14
N ALA A 385 -30.15 -51.60 17.12
CA ALA A 385 -28.70 -51.85 17.05
C ALA A 385 -28.37 -53.35 17.20
N ALA A 386 -29.15 -54.08 18.01
CA ALA A 386 -28.85 -55.46 18.38
C ALA A 386 -28.62 -56.41 17.19
N PRO A 387 -29.43 -56.42 16.12
CA PRO A 387 -29.20 -57.31 14.97
C PRO A 387 -27.87 -57.05 14.26
N MET A 388 -27.50 -55.77 14.14
CA MET A 388 -26.24 -55.34 13.50
C MET A 388 -25.03 -55.68 14.39
N ILE A 389 -25.13 -55.42 15.69
CA ILE A 389 -24.09 -55.76 16.67
C ILE A 389 -23.87 -57.28 16.73
N ASP A 390 -24.96 -58.07 16.77
CA ASP A 390 -24.91 -59.52 16.79
C ASP A 390 -24.29 -60.08 15.49
N ALA A 391 -24.73 -59.58 14.33
CA ALA A 391 -24.13 -59.93 13.05
C ALA A 391 -22.65 -59.63 13.00
N PHE A 392 -22.23 -58.45 13.50
CA PHE A 392 -20.82 -58.08 13.56
C PHE A 392 -20.03 -58.98 14.51
N SER A 393 -20.56 -59.32 15.68
CA SER A 393 -19.87 -60.16 16.65
C SER A 393 -19.63 -61.60 16.13
N LYS A 394 -20.62 -62.15 15.40
CA LYS A 394 -20.56 -63.50 14.85
C LYS A 394 -19.80 -63.62 13.51
N ALA A 395 -19.44 -62.50 12.90
CA ALA A 395 -18.72 -62.52 11.65
C ALA A 395 -17.35 -63.21 11.81
N SER A 396 -17.08 -64.19 10.94
CA SER A 396 -15.76 -64.84 10.91
C SER A 396 -14.71 -63.88 10.41
N ARG A 397 -13.62 -63.74 11.13
CA ARG A 397 -12.48 -62.92 10.79
C ARG A 397 -11.20 -63.74 10.83
N SER A 398 -10.34 -63.54 9.86
CA SER A 398 -9.07 -64.24 9.78
C SER A 398 -7.90 -63.27 9.51
N PHE A 399 -6.73 -63.70 9.88
CA PHE A 399 -5.46 -63.10 9.50
C PHE A 399 -4.53 -64.19 8.99
N SER A 400 -3.64 -63.80 8.07
CA SER A 400 -2.65 -64.73 7.55
C SER A 400 -1.29 -64.57 8.26
N ALA A 401 -0.77 -65.60 8.79
CA ALA A 401 0.58 -65.64 9.39
C ALA A 401 1.37 -66.83 8.86
N LYS A 402 2.57 -66.60 8.34
CA LYS A 402 3.45 -67.61 7.76
C LYS A 402 2.78 -68.47 6.69
N GLY A 403 1.83 -67.91 5.92
CA GLY A 403 1.09 -68.61 4.86
C GLY A 403 -0.06 -69.48 5.35
N VAL A 404 -0.44 -69.39 6.63
CA VAL A 404 -1.60 -70.09 7.25
C VAL A 404 -2.62 -69.07 7.68
N GLU A 405 -3.89 -69.32 7.41
CA GLU A 405 -5.03 -68.53 7.86
C GLU A 405 -5.38 -68.92 9.32
N HIS A 406 -5.47 -67.90 10.18
CA HIS A 406 -5.86 -68.03 11.58
C HIS A 406 -7.08 -67.18 11.87
N ASN A 407 -8.03 -67.72 12.61
CA ASN A 407 -9.25 -66.98 12.96
C ASN A 407 -9.06 -66.23 14.27
N TYR A 408 -9.70 -65.07 14.36
CA TYR A 408 -9.82 -64.30 15.61
C TYR A 408 -11.29 -63.89 15.82
N SER A 409 -11.63 -63.68 17.08
CA SER A 409 -12.97 -63.26 17.48
C SER A 409 -12.95 -61.93 18.21
N THR A 410 -14.08 -61.33 18.37
CA THR A 410 -14.26 -60.08 19.11
C THR A 410 -15.41 -60.25 20.11
N SER A 411 -15.24 -59.65 21.27
CA SER A 411 -16.30 -59.56 22.28
C SER A 411 -16.83 -58.11 22.30
N LEU A 412 -18.16 -57.97 22.38
CA LEU A 412 -18.84 -56.67 22.39
C LEU A 412 -19.78 -56.54 23.56
N GLY A 413 -19.73 -55.43 24.26
CA GLY A 413 -20.77 -55.05 25.21
C GLY A 413 -21.41 -53.74 24.77
N TYR A 414 -22.71 -53.59 24.96
CA TYR A 414 -23.38 -52.36 24.57
C TYR A 414 -24.45 -51.94 25.58
N ALA A 415 -24.71 -50.63 25.63
CA ALA A 415 -25.71 -50.01 26.47
C ALA A 415 -26.39 -48.86 25.76
N GLU A 416 -27.66 -48.62 26.10
CA GLU A 416 -28.50 -47.55 25.51
C GLU A 416 -28.61 -46.35 26.43
N TYR A 417 -28.53 -45.17 25.84
CA TYR A 417 -28.89 -43.93 26.49
C TYR A 417 -30.24 -43.43 25.92
N PRO A 418 -31.20 -42.98 26.74
CA PRO A 418 -31.12 -42.84 28.20
C PRO A 418 -31.59 -44.09 28.98
N ALA A 419 -31.95 -45.18 28.35
CA ALA A 419 -32.56 -46.32 29.00
C ALA A 419 -31.71 -46.98 30.10
N ASN A 420 -30.39 -47.09 29.88
CA ASN A 420 -29.46 -47.69 30.82
C ASN A 420 -28.60 -46.69 31.61
N ALA A 421 -28.51 -45.43 31.16
CA ALA A 421 -27.62 -44.46 31.76
C ALA A 421 -28.30 -43.10 31.92
N GLU A 422 -28.08 -42.43 33.07
CA GLU A 422 -28.55 -41.08 33.31
C GLU A 422 -27.69 -40.04 32.58
N LYS A 423 -26.43 -40.36 32.39
CA LYS A 423 -25.45 -39.51 31.68
C LYS A 423 -24.81 -40.32 30.55
N VAL A 424 -24.61 -39.69 29.42
CA VAL A 424 -23.94 -40.34 28.28
C VAL A 424 -22.51 -40.73 28.60
N SER A 425 -21.82 -40.02 29.48
CA SER A 425 -20.50 -40.42 29.99
C SER A 425 -20.49 -41.81 30.63
N ASP A 426 -21.65 -42.26 31.15
CA ASP A 426 -21.76 -43.56 31.82
C ASP A 426 -22.08 -44.72 30.85
N ILE A 427 -22.46 -44.40 29.61
CA ILE A 427 -22.87 -45.41 28.63
C ILE A 427 -21.78 -46.42 28.32
N LEU A 428 -20.54 -45.95 28.16
CA LEU A 428 -19.39 -46.85 27.94
C LEU A 428 -19.02 -47.66 29.17
N ARG A 429 -19.27 -47.13 30.37
CA ARG A 429 -19.06 -47.87 31.61
C ARG A 429 -20.04 -49.05 31.68
N TYR A 430 -21.31 -48.84 31.28
CA TYR A 430 -22.30 -49.94 31.24
C TYR A 430 -22.03 -50.92 30.10
N ALA A 431 -21.54 -50.40 28.95
CA ALA A 431 -21.05 -51.26 27.87
C ALA A 431 -19.84 -52.12 28.31
N ASP A 432 -18.95 -51.59 29.13
CA ASP A 432 -17.80 -52.33 29.71
C ASP A 432 -18.28 -53.47 30.62
N ILE A 433 -19.31 -53.24 31.44
CA ILE A 433 -19.87 -54.27 32.28
C ILE A 433 -20.45 -55.40 31.42
N ALA A 434 -21.17 -55.05 30.34
CA ALA A 434 -21.69 -56.03 29.41
C ALA A 434 -20.58 -56.78 28.64
N LEU A 435 -19.53 -56.11 28.23
CA LEU A 435 -18.38 -56.70 27.57
C LEU A 435 -17.67 -57.71 28.51
N TYR A 436 -17.52 -57.34 29.78
CA TYR A 436 -16.91 -58.23 30.79
C TYR A 436 -17.75 -59.52 30.93
N GLU A 437 -19.08 -59.41 30.92
CA GLU A 437 -19.96 -60.58 30.99
C GLU A 437 -19.80 -61.48 29.75
N VAL A 438 -19.68 -60.89 28.53
CA VAL A 438 -19.35 -61.67 27.30
C VAL A 438 -18.05 -62.47 27.48
N LYS A 439 -17.00 -61.82 28.03
CA LYS A 439 -15.72 -62.49 28.27
C LYS A 439 -15.81 -63.62 29.27
N LEU A 440 -16.70 -63.55 30.31
CA LEU A 440 -16.96 -64.59 31.25
C LEU A 440 -17.76 -65.78 30.65
N GLN A 441 -18.66 -65.52 29.73
CA GLN A 441 -19.48 -66.58 29.07
C GLN A 441 -18.71 -67.31 27.97
N GLY A 442 -17.41 -67.08 27.81
CA GLY A 442 -16.59 -67.79 26.86
C GLY A 442 -16.11 -66.99 25.67
N LYS A 443 -16.28 -65.64 25.71
CA LYS A 443 -15.93 -64.70 24.62
C LYS A 443 -16.74 -64.89 23.32
N HIS A 444 -16.33 -64.24 22.24
CA HIS A 444 -16.93 -64.36 20.90
C HIS A 444 -18.46 -64.15 20.89
N GLY A 445 -18.90 -62.93 21.19
CA GLY A 445 -20.32 -62.59 21.18
C GLY A 445 -20.58 -61.14 21.55
N ALA A 446 -21.87 -60.81 21.68
CA ALA A 446 -22.31 -59.48 22.08
C ALA A 446 -23.44 -59.58 23.11
N LEU A 447 -23.39 -58.73 24.12
CA LEU A 447 -24.45 -58.64 25.13
C LEU A 447 -24.85 -57.17 25.34
N ALA A 448 -26.18 -56.97 25.47
CA ALA A 448 -26.73 -55.73 25.98
C ALA A 448 -26.54 -55.69 27.51
N TYR A 449 -26.22 -54.50 28.01
CA TYR A 449 -26.17 -54.29 29.45
C TYR A 449 -27.49 -54.57 30.12
N ARG A 450 -27.45 -55.27 31.25
CA ARG A 450 -28.55 -55.48 32.14
C ARG A 450 -28.16 -55.18 33.59
N PRO A 451 -29.09 -54.71 34.44
CA PRO A 451 -28.77 -54.33 35.83
C PRO A 451 -28.25 -55.50 36.70
N ASP A 452 -28.65 -56.73 36.39
CA ASP A 452 -28.21 -57.94 37.09
C ASP A 452 -26.67 -58.20 36.89
N PHE A 453 -26.09 -57.74 35.82
CA PHE A 453 -24.62 -57.84 35.55
C PHE A 453 -23.74 -57.10 36.58
N HIS A 454 -24.27 -56.10 37.27
CA HIS A 454 -23.57 -55.47 38.39
C HIS A 454 -23.19 -56.40 39.52
N ASN A 455 -24.03 -57.44 39.76
CA ASN A 455 -23.78 -58.36 40.82
C ASN A 455 -22.72 -59.44 40.47
N SER A 456 -22.58 -59.79 39.18
CA SER A 456 -21.55 -60.70 38.68
C SER A 456 -20.15 -60.18 38.88
N LYS A 457 -19.93 -58.89 38.68
CA LYS A 457 -18.61 -58.25 38.86
C LYS A 457 -18.18 -58.18 40.34
N ARG A 458 -19.13 -58.12 41.28
CA ARG A 458 -18.89 -58.16 42.73
C ARG A 458 -18.62 -59.57 43.29
N THR A 459 -19.25 -60.57 42.70
CA THR A 459 -19.18 -61.96 43.25
C THR A 459 -17.88 -62.70 42.86
N GLN A 460 -17.24 -62.32 41.73
CA GLN A 460 -15.99 -62.94 41.27
C GLN A 460 -14.70 -62.35 41.83
N LEU A 461 -14.73 -61.13 42.31
CA LEU A 461 -13.68 -60.62 43.16
C LEU A 461 -13.76 -61.19 44.58
N GLY A 462 -14.31 -62.34 44.80
CA GLY A 462 -14.47 -63.24 45.91
C GLY A 462 -13.94 -62.90 47.30
N PHE A 463 -13.50 -61.67 47.46
CA PHE A 463 -13.07 -61.08 48.73
C PHE A 463 -13.59 -59.64 48.75
N SER A 464 -14.43 -59.30 49.70
CA SER A 464 -14.67 -57.89 49.98
C SER A 464 -13.37 -57.28 50.47
N LEU A 465 -13.12 -55.98 50.16
CA LEU A 465 -11.94 -55.24 50.69
C LEU A 465 -11.93 -55.33 52.23
N SER A 466 -13.07 -55.53 52.89
CA SER A 466 -13.17 -55.80 54.33
C SER A 466 -12.63 -57.19 54.70
N ASP A 467 -12.86 -58.24 53.89
CA ASP A 467 -12.32 -59.60 54.18
C ASP A 467 -10.80 -59.67 54.02
N ILE A 468 -10.24 -58.82 53.21
CA ILE A 468 -8.77 -58.71 53.02
C ILE A 468 -8.15 -57.86 54.13
N SER A 469 -8.82 -56.78 54.59
CA SER A 469 -8.29 -55.90 55.66
C SER A 469 -8.25 -56.62 57.02
N ASP A 470 -9.18 -57.51 57.28
CA ASP A 470 -9.32 -58.20 58.55
C ASP A 470 -8.36 -59.40 58.71
N ASN A 471 -7.73 -59.89 57.62
CA ASN A 471 -6.88 -61.10 57.62
C ASN A 471 -5.43 -60.90 57.26
N LEU A 472 -4.95 -59.65 57.05
CA LEU A 472 -3.54 -59.38 56.76
C LEU A 472 -2.90 -58.40 57.79
N PRO A 473 -1.88 -58.83 58.54
CA PRO A 473 -1.18 -57.90 59.41
C PRO A 473 -0.16 -57.05 58.57
N GLY A 474 -0.51 -55.84 58.31
CA GLY A 474 0.38 -54.90 57.64
C GLY A 474 -0.31 -53.85 56.83
N ALA A 475 0.18 -52.65 56.80
CA ALA A 475 -0.42 -51.46 56.20
C ALA A 475 -0.76 -51.62 54.71
N PHE A 476 -2.02 -51.45 54.34
CA PHE A 476 -2.48 -51.32 52.95
C PHE A 476 -2.37 -49.87 52.48
N PHE A 477 -1.65 -49.65 51.38
CA PHE A 477 -1.74 -48.43 50.63
C PHE A 477 -2.89 -48.53 49.62
N THR A 478 -3.92 -47.76 49.84
CA THR A 478 -4.99 -47.57 48.82
C THR A 478 -4.46 -46.72 47.73
N VAL A 479 -4.11 -47.28 46.57
CA VAL A 479 -3.83 -46.52 45.36
C VAL A 479 -5.21 -46.16 44.73
N SER A 480 -5.66 -44.95 44.99
CA SER A 480 -6.80 -44.38 44.27
C SER A 480 -6.34 -44.09 42.85
N TYR A 481 -6.80 -44.88 41.87
CA TYR A 481 -6.71 -44.54 40.45
C TYR A 481 -7.74 -43.47 40.12
N THR A 482 -7.55 -42.26 40.60
CA THR A 482 -8.16 -41.08 40.08
C THR A 482 -7.04 -40.28 39.40
N HIS A 483 -6.77 -40.55 38.19
CA HIS A 483 -5.93 -39.84 37.23
C HIS A 483 -5.01 -40.80 36.47
N LEU A 484 -5.50 -41.38 35.46
CA LEU A 484 -4.79 -41.57 34.18
C LEU A 484 -5.75 -41.32 33.04
#